data_393accf987b25e884bd8955ad9661ff2
#
_entry.id   393accf987b25e884bd8955ad9661ff2
#
_cell.length_a   1.000
_cell.length_b   1.000
_cell.length_c   1.000
_cell.angle_alpha   90.00
_cell.angle_beta   90.00
_cell.angle_gamma   90.00
#
_symmetry.space_group_name_H-M   'P 1'
#
loop_
_entity.id
_entity.type
_entity.pdbx_description
1 polymer ?
#
loop_
_entity_poly.entity_id
_entity_poly.type
_entity_poly.pdbx_seq_one_letter_code
_entity_poly.pdbx_strand_id
1 'polypeptide(L)'
;PWLQEFPDPITRTTWDNYLTISEADAKELNLYLEPSTFFNQSKNGADGGLNGKYAVISLEDTEIKVPVMIQPGQARGTVGLSFGYGRSRGVKDVMMTGVNGFKLFKNFKSTQSIKINFTDEIHEFACVQLHNTLMGRGDIIKETSLEIFNTKNVNDWNPEAVVSLNHIETPVSSPS
;
A
#
# COMPACT_ATOMS: atom_id res chain seq x y z
N PRO A 1 18.11 12.02 -4.09
CA PRO A 1 17.76 11.74 -2.70
C PRO A 1 16.38 12.23 -2.32
N TRP A 2 16.00 13.46 -2.69
CA TRP A 2 14.72 14.06 -2.32
C TRP A 2 13.50 13.36 -2.93
N LEU A 3 13.62 12.74 -4.11
CA LEU A 3 12.53 11.92 -4.65
C LEU A 3 12.23 10.66 -3.82
N GLN A 4 13.19 10.22 -3.01
CA GLN A 4 13.00 9.08 -2.12
C GLN A 4 12.16 9.44 -0.87
N GLU A 5 12.04 10.72 -0.57
CA GLU A 5 11.21 11.22 0.52
C GLU A 5 9.74 11.38 0.08
N PHE A 6 9.49 11.46 -1.24
CA PHE A 6 8.15 11.51 -1.77
C PHE A 6 7.51 10.12 -1.76
N PRO A 7 6.23 10.02 -1.39
CA PRO A 7 5.50 8.78 -1.51
C PRO A 7 5.44 8.31 -2.96
N ASP A 8 5.61 7.01 -3.17
CA ASP A 8 5.33 6.40 -4.46
C ASP A 8 3.85 6.63 -4.82
N PRO A 9 3.52 7.07 -6.03
CA PRO A 9 2.14 7.43 -6.39
C PRO A 9 1.17 6.25 -6.38
N ILE A 10 1.66 5.02 -6.47
CA ILE A 10 0.84 3.81 -6.48
C ILE A 10 0.75 3.20 -5.08
N THR A 11 1.89 2.89 -4.46
CA THR A 11 1.96 2.21 -3.17
C THR A 11 1.88 3.16 -1.98
N ARG A 12 2.16 4.44 -2.20
CA ARG A 12 2.23 5.49 -1.17
C ARG A 12 3.31 5.27 -0.11
N THR A 13 4.26 4.41 -0.43
CA THR A 13 5.40 4.10 0.44
C THR A 13 6.50 5.13 0.27
N THR A 14 7.10 5.54 1.38
CA THR A 14 8.26 6.43 1.44
C THR A 14 9.45 5.69 2.03
N TRP A 15 10.65 6.23 1.83
CA TRP A 15 11.90 5.81 2.47
C TRP A 15 12.45 4.44 2.05
N ASP A 16 11.68 3.62 1.37
CA ASP A 16 12.05 2.27 0.98
C ASP A 16 11.89 2.00 -0.51
N ASN A 17 12.70 1.08 -1.03
CA ASN A 17 12.35 0.30 -2.19
C ASN A 17 12.01 -1.13 -1.75
N TYR A 18 11.18 -1.78 -2.53
CA TYR A 18 10.62 -3.08 -2.22
C TYR A 18 10.49 -3.90 -3.50
N LEU A 19 10.40 -5.19 -3.31
CA LEU A 19 10.12 -6.14 -4.39
C LEU A 19 8.60 -6.22 -4.59
N THR A 20 8.09 -5.71 -5.71
CA THR A 20 6.68 -5.88 -6.04
C THR A 20 6.43 -7.29 -6.56
N ILE A 21 5.32 -7.89 -6.12
CA ILE A 21 4.88 -9.23 -6.54
C ILE A 21 3.39 -9.23 -6.85
N SER A 22 2.96 -10.08 -7.78
CA SER A 22 1.54 -10.20 -8.12
C SER A 22 0.72 -10.74 -6.95
N GLU A 23 -0.55 -10.36 -6.89
CA GLU A 23 -1.48 -10.90 -5.90
C GLU A 23 -1.66 -12.42 -6.03
N ALA A 24 -1.63 -12.93 -7.26
CA ALA A 24 -1.76 -14.36 -7.53
C ALA A 24 -0.57 -15.16 -6.99
N ASP A 25 0.65 -14.67 -7.22
CA ASP A 25 1.86 -15.31 -6.70
C ASP A 25 1.94 -15.19 -5.18
N ALA A 26 1.54 -14.04 -4.62
CA ALA A 26 1.52 -13.83 -3.19
C ALA A 26 0.58 -14.81 -2.47
N LYS A 27 -0.58 -15.11 -3.06
CA LYS A 27 -1.52 -16.14 -2.55
C LYS A 27 -0.92 -17.52 -2.62
N GLU A 28 -0.34 -17.90 -3.75
CA GLU A 28 0.28 -19.21 -3.95
C GLU A 28 1.46 -19.44 -2.99
N LEU A 29 2.25 -18.41 -2.74
CA LEU A 29 3.43 -18.45 -1.86
C LEU A 29 3.12 -18.14 -0.39
N ASN A 30 1.85 -17.94 -0.05
CA ASN A 30 1.39 -17.62 1.32
C ASN A 30 2.15 -16.42 1.94
N LEU A 31 2.26 -15.35 1.18
CA LEU A 31 2.98 -14.14 1.61
C LEU A 31 2.11 -13.16 2.39
N TYR A 32 0.81 -13.39 2.45
CA TYR A 32 -0.08 -12.59 3.26
C TYR A 32 0.25 -12.76 4.74
N LEU A 33 0.20 -11.65 5.45
CA LEU A 33 0.41 -11.63 6.88
C LEU A 33 -0.94 -11.82 7.59
N GLU A 34 -0.93 -12.57 8.69
CA GLU A 34 -2.14 -12.74 9.48
C GLU A 34 -2.61 -11.40 10.06
N PRO A 35 -3.91 -11.11 10.05
CA PRO A 35 -4.45 -9.83 10.52
C PRO A 35 -4.08 -9.46 11.96
N SER A 36 -3.75 -10.45 12.78
CA SER A 36 -3.33 -10.26 14.17
C SER A 36 -1.93 -9.67 14.33
N THR A 37 -1.12 -9.71 13.29
CA THR A 37 0.26 -9.19 13.29
C THR A 37 0.30 -7.69 13.01
N PHE A 38 -0.83 -7.13 12.64
CA PHE A 38 -0.97 -5.74 12.26
C PHE A 38 -1.87 -5.00 13.23
N PHE A 39 -1.35 -3.88 13.69
CA PHE A 39 -2.14 -2.83 14.31
C PHE A 39 -3.61 -2.99 13.95
N ASN A 40 -4.51 -3.21 14.85
CA ASN A 40 -5.96 -3.22 14.73
C ASN A 40 -6.55 -2.66 13.42
N GLN A 41 -5.78 -2.76 12.37
CA GLN A 41 -6.05 -2.18 11.09
C GLN A 41 -6.99 -3.11 10.38
N SER A 42 -8.14 -2.59 10.29
CA SER A 42 -9.14 -2.86 9.29
C SER A 42 -9.32 -4.33 8.94
N LYS A 43 -10.30 -4.91 9.56
CA LYS A 43 -10.92 -6.17 9.12
C LYS A 43 -11.31 -6.18 7.63
N ASN A 44 -11.03 -5.11 6.90
CA ASN A 44 -11.50 -4.88 5.54
C ASN A 44 -10.43 -5.05 4.46
N GLY A 45 -9.27 -5.59 4.79
CA GLY A 45 -8.29 -6.00 3.78
C GLY A 45 -7.61 -4.88 2.98
N ALA A 46 -7.98 -3.62 3.22
CA ALA A 46 -7.41 -2.47 2.51
C ALA A 46 -5.96 -2.17 2.93
N ASP A 47 -5.56 -2.69 4.07
CA ASP A 47 -4.28 -2.38 4.69
C ASP A 47 -3.24 -3.51 4.57
N GLY A 48 -3.56 -4.57 3.84
CA GLY A 48 -2.67 -5.71 3.64
C GLY A 48 -1.39 -5.42 2.85
N GLY A 49 -1.20 -4.19 2.41
CA GLY A 49 0.01 -3.76 1.71
C GLY A 49 1.01 -2.98 2.57
N LEU A 50 0.70 -2.75 3.84
CA LEU A 50 1.50 -1.90 4.71
C LEU A 50 2.77 -2.53 5.23
N ASN A 51 2.81 -3.83 5.28
CA ASN A 51 3.94 -4.57 5.78
C ASN A 51 4.15 -5.77 4.88
N GLY A 52 5.36 -6.23 4.79
CA GLY A 52 5.70 -7.35 3.95
C GLY A 52 6.75 -8.25 4.57
N LYS A 53 6.76 -9.49 4.14
CA LYS A 53 7.87 -10.40 4.42
C LYS A 53 9.11 -9.93 3.67
N TYR A 54 10.28 -10.31 4.16
CA TYR A 54 11.50 -10.12 3.40
C TYR A 54 11.71 -11.25 2.39
N ALA A 55 12.31 -10.90 1.27
CA ALA A 55 12.83 -11.84 0.28
C ALA A 55 14.33 -11.65 0.10
N VAL A 56 15.03 -12.75 -0.13
CA VAL A 56 16.42 -12.76 -0.58
C VAL A 56 16.39 -13.05 -2.09
N ILE A 57 16.85 -12.09 -2.85
CA ILE A 57 16.97 -12.19 -4.32
C ILE A 57 18.40 -12.55 -4.65
N SER A 58 18.59 -13.62 -5.43
CA SER A 58 19.90 -14.07 -5.90
C SER A 58 19.96 -13.99 -7.42
N LEU A 59 21.00 -13.33 -7.92
CA LEU A 59 21.35 -13.26 -9.33
C LEU A 59 22.86 -13.49 -9.48
N GLU A 60 23.24 -14.61 -10.09
CA GLU A 60 24.65 -15.03 -10.15
C GLU A 60 25.27 -15.04 -8.73
N ASP A 61 26.37 -14.31 -8.53
CA ASP A 61 27.08 -14.20 -7.25
C ASP A 61 26.58 -13.05 -6.36
N THR A 62 25.46 -12.43 -6.73
CA THR A 62 24.93 -11.26 -6.01
C THR A 62 23.64 -11.63 -5.27
N GLU A 63 23.62 -11.36 -3.99
CA GLU A 63 22.42 -11.50 -3.16
C GLU A 63 22.04 -10.17 -2.52
N ILE A 64 20.75 -9.90 -2.48
CA ILE A 64 20.20 -8.77 -1.73
C ILE A 64 18.94 -9.20 -0.97
N LYS A 65 18.78 -8.68 0.23
CA LYS A 65 17.57 -8.85 1.03
C LYS A 65 16.71 -7.60 0.89
N VAL A 66 15.45 -7.77 0.54
CA VAL A 66 14.53 -6.67 0.24
C VAL A 66 13.12 -7.02 0.74
N PRO A 67 12.36 -6.07 1.30
CA PRO A 67 10.99 -6.32 1.68
C PRO A 67 10.09 -6.50 0.45
N VAL A 68 9.02 -7.25 0.60
CA VAL A 68 8.07 -7.58 -0.47
C VAL A 68 6.78 -6.81 -0.30
N MET A 69 6.29 -6.24 -1.38
CA MET A 69 4.99 -5.58 -1.45
C MET A 69 4.10 -6.25 -2.49
N ILE A 70 2.88 -6.58 -2.10
CA ILE A 70 1.88 -7.14 -3.01
C ILE A 70 1.31 -6.00 -3.86
N GLN A 71 1.41 -6.17 -5.17
CA GLN A 71 0.94 -5.20 -6.16
C GLN A 71 -0.20 -5.80 -6.98
N PRO A 72 -1.47 -5.44 -6.69
CA PRO A 72 -2.59 -5.86 -7.53
C PRO A 72 -2.41 -5.40 -8.98
N GLY A 73 -2.76 -6.26 -9.92
CA GLY A 73 -2.63 -5.97 -11.35
C GLY A 73 -1.25 -6.27 -11.96
N GLN A 74 -0.26 -6.62 -11.16
CA GLN A 74 1.04 -7.06 -11.68
C GLN A 74 0.92 -8.45 -12.34
N ALA A 75 1.67 -8.65 -13.42
CA ALA A 75 1.69 -9.92 -14.13
C ALA A 75 2.28 -11.04 -13.26
N ARG A 76 1.65 -12.21 -13.33
CA ARG A 76 2.08 -13.41 -12.62
C ARG A 76 3.49 -13.84 -13.07
N GLY A 77 4.29 -14.35 -12.12
CA GLY A 77 5.66 -14.79 -12.37
C GLY A 77 6.66 -13.66 -12.61
N THR A 78 6.25 -12.41 -12.36
CA THR A 78 7.11 -11.24 -12.47
C THR A 78 7.24 -10.50 -11.15
N VAL A 79 8.42 -9.93 -10.92
CA VAL A 79 8.69 -9.07 -9.77
C VAL A 79 9.37 -7.78 -10.25
N GLY A 80 9.15 -6.70 -9.53
CA GLY A 80 9.76 -5.41 -9.83
C GLY A 80 10.57 -4.88 -8.65
N LEU A 81 11.70 -4.26 -8.92
CA LEU A 81 12.52 -3.58 -7.91
C LEU A 81 12.99 -2.24 -8.45
N SER A 82 12.68 -1.17 -7.75
CA SER A 82 13.13 0.17 -8.11
C SER A 82 14.58 0.43 -7.71
N PHE A 83 15.27 1.26 -8.49
CA PHE A 83 16.62 1.72 -8.22
C PHE A 83 16.63 3.03 -7.41
N GLY A 84 17.83 3.43 -6.97
CA GLY A 84 18.05 4.73 -6.35
C GLY A 84 18.18 4.73 -4.84
N TYR A 85 17.92 3.62 -4.20
CA TYR A 85 18.04 3.40 -2.75
C TYR A 85 19.34 2.69 -2.36
N GLY A 86 19.54 2.44 -1.06
CA GLY A 86 20.67 1.69 -0.55
C GLY A 86 21.99 2.43 -0.63
N ARG A 87 21.98 3.74 -0.51
CA ARG A 87 23.19 4.57 -0.43
C ARG A 87 23.84 4.39 0.94
N SER A 88 25.15 4.15 0.93
CA SER A 88 25.94 3.94 2.14
C SER A 88 27.10 4.91 2.30
N ARG A 89 27.26 5.85 1.37
CA ARG A 89 28.35 6.83 1.37
C ARG A 89 27.85 8.21 0.98
N GLY A 90 28.39 9.24 1.64
CA GLY A 90 28.06 10.63 1.31
C GLY A 90 26.66 11.09 1.72
N VAL A 91 25.98 10.32 2.56
CA VAL A 91 24.67 10.64 3.13
C VAL A 91 24.70 10.43 4.64
N LYS A 92 23.80 11.10 5.36
CA LYS A 92 23.61 10.87 6.81
C LYS A 92 23.01 9.49 7.05
N ASP A 93 23.30 8.90 8.19
CA ASP A 93 22.83 7.55 8.57
C ASP A 93 21.30 7.40 8.45
N VAL A 94 20.56 8.43 8.84
CA VAL A 94 19.09 8.47 8.73
C VAL A 94 18.58 8.42 7.29
N MET A 95 19.43 8.65 6.30
CA MET A 95 19.13 8.59 4.87
C MET A 95 19.63 7.31 4.21
N MET A 96 20.24 6.41 4.97
CA MET A 96 20.71 5.11 4.49
C MET A 96 19.54 4.11 4.48
N THR A 97 18.58 4.35 3.61
CA THR A 97 17.34 3.57 3.52
C THR A 97 17.30 2.69 2.28
N GLY A 98 16.55 1.61 2.38
CA GLY A 98 16.33 0.66 1.29
C GLY A 98 17.58 -0.13 0.89
N VAL A 99 17.52 -0.77 -0.27
CA VAL A 99 18.58 -1.63 -0.79
C VAL A 99 19.08 -1.13 -2.14
N ASN A 100 20.36 -1.37 -2.41
CA ASN A 100 20.96 -0.99 -3.69
C ASN A 100 20.60 -1.99 -4.80
N GLY A 101 19.49 -1.72 -5.51
CA GLY A 101 19.03 -2.54 -6.64
C GLY A 101 19.99 -2.56 -7.83
N PHE A 102 20.89 -1.58 -7.98
CA PHE A 102 21.88 -1.58 -9.06
C PHE A 102 22.84 -2.77 -9.01
N LYS A 103 23.00 -3.42 -7.86
CA LYS A 103 23.79 -4.64 -7.75
C LYS A 103 23.25 -5.78 -8.63
N LEU A 104 21.95 -5.77 -8.91
CA LEU A 104 21.27 -6.74 -9.77
C LEU A 104 21.23 -6.31 -11.24
N PHE A 105 21.58 -5.07 -11.57
CA PHE A 105 21.56 -4.56 -12.93
C PHE A 105 22.81 -5.05 -13.70
N LYS A 106 22.73 -6.24 -14.24
CA LYS A 106 23.81 -6.88 -15.01
C LYS A 106 23.60 -6.69 -16.50
N ASN A 107 24.69 -6.47 -17.21
CA ASN A 107 24.70 -6.39 -18.68
C ASN A 107 23.69 -5.40 -19.28
N PHE A 108 23.35 -4.32 -18.56
CA PHE A 108 22.35 -3.32 -18.96
C PHE A 108 20.99 -3.90 -19.31
N LYS A 109 20.65 -5.07 -18.77
CA LYS A 109 19.33 -5.69 -18.95
C LYS A 109 18.38 -5.25 -17.84
N SER A 110 17.23 -4.70 -18.23
CA SER A 110 16.16 -4.32 -17.32
C SER A 110 15.31 -5.51 -16.84
N THR A 111 15.33 -6.60 -17.59
CA THR A 111 14.59 -7.84 -17.27
C THR A 111 15.55 -9.01 -17.20
N GLN A 112 15.51 -9.75 -16.09
CA GLN A 112 16.40 -10.86 -15.83
C GLN A 112 15.67 -11.95 -15.05
N SER A 113 16.10 -13.20 -15.23
CA SER A 113 15.63 -14.33 -14.40
C SER A 113 16.41 -14.36 -13.09
N ILE A 114 15.69 -14.37 -11.99
CA ILE A 114 16.25 -14.36 -10.63
C ILE A 114 15.74 -15.54 -9.82
N LYS A 115 16.45 -15.87 -8.74
CA LYS A 115 15.97 -16.79 -7.70
C LYS A 115 15.49 -15.95 -6.51
N ILE A 116 14.38 -16.34 -5.90
CA ILE A 116 13.81 -15.65 -4.75
C ILE A 116 13.55 -16.66 -3.64
N ASN A 117 14.01 -16.35 -2.44
CA ASN A 117 13.72 -17.09 -1.23
C ASN A 117 13.04 -16.14 -0.24
N PHE A 118 11.84 -16.47 0.23
CA PHE A 118 11.11 -15.67 1.20
C PHE A 118 11.53 -16.05 2.63
N THR A 119 11.52 -15.05 3.51
CA THR A 119 11.81 -15.23 4.94
C THR A 119 10.60 -14.89 5.77
N ASP A 120 10.56 -15.32 7.02
CA ASP A 120 9.47 -14.98 7.95
C ASP A 120 9.65 -13.64 8.67
N GLU A 121 10.75 -12.96 8.39
CA GLU A 121 10.97 -11.61 8.91
C GLU A 121 10.00 -10.62 8.24
N ILE A 122 9.50 -9.68 9.03
CA ILE A 122 8.52 -8.70 8.62
C ILE A 122 9.16 -7.31 8.57
N HIS A 123 8.83 -6.55 7.54
CA HIS A 123 9.19 -5.15 7.36
C HIS A 123 7.95 -4.27 7.49
N GLU A 124 8.05 -3.20 8.24
CA GLU A 124 7.01 -2.17 8.34
C GLU A 124 7.29 -1.06 7.34
N PHE A 125 6.35 -0.85 6.42
CA PHE A 125 6.46 0.22 5.44
C PHE A 125 5.93 1.54 5.98
N ALA A 126 6.65 2.62 5.72
CA ALA A 126 6.16 3.97 5.95
C ALA A 126 5.25 4.40 4.78
N CYS A 127 3.97 4.18 4.92
CA CYS A 127 2.98 4.57 3.92
C CYS A 127 2.17 5.78 4.36
N VAL A 128 1.83 6.66 3.41
CA VAL A 128 0.98 7.83 3.66
C VAL A 128 -0.37 7.67 2.99
N GLN A 129 -1.39 8.36 3.52
CA GLN A 129 -2.72 8.42 2.91
C GLN A 129 -3.34 7.05 2.64
N LEU A 130 -3.24 6.15 3.58
CA LEU A 130 -3.75 4.77 3.46
C LEU A 130 -5.27 4.66 3.61
N HIS A 131 -5.96 5.77 3.61
CA HIS A 131 -7.42 5.81 3.71
C HIS A 131 -8.06 5.32 2.41
N ASN A 132 -7.96 4.02 2.15
CA ASN A 132 -8.59 3.36 0.99
C ASN A 132 -10.04 3.00 1.24
N THR A 133 -10.51 3.17 2.49
CA THR A 133 -11.88 2.91 2.91
C THR A 133 -12.46 4.14 3.58
N LEU A 134 -13.75 4.19 3.64
CA LEU A 134 -14.46 5.25 4.39
C LEU A 134 -14.32 5.09 5.92
N MET A 135 -13.64 4.05 6.40
CA MET A 135 -13.39 3.77 7.81
C MET A 135 -14.67 3.78 8.67
N GLY A 136 -15.75 3.22 8.14
CA GLY A 136 -17.06 3.22 8.79
C GLY A 136 -17.86 4.52 8.60
N ARG A 137 -17.34 5.51 7.87
CA ARG A 137 -18.01 6.79 7.58
C ARG A 137 -18.80 6.71 6.26
N GLY A 138 -19.61 5.65 6.10
CA GLY A 138 -20.36 5.38 4.87
C GLY A 138 -21.27 6.52 4.43
N ASP A 139 -21.71 7.33 5.37
CA ASP A 139 -22.61 8.47 5.09
C ASP A 139 -21.93 9.65 4.38
N ILE A 140 -20.60 9.66 4.22
CA ILE A 140 -19.87 10.70 3.49
C ILE A 140 -20.16 10.61 1.99
N ILE A 141 -20.25 9.39 1.44
CA ILE A 141 -20.56 9.15 0.03
C ILE A 141 -22.00 8.63 -0.04
N LYS A 142 -22.84 9.34 -0.73
CA LYS A 142 -24.23 8.92 -0.98
C LYS A 142 -24.31 8.19 -2.30
N GLU A 143 -24.87 6.99 -2.28
CA GLU A 143 -25.08 6.17 -3.46
C GLU A 143 -26.56 5.87 -3.61
N THR A 144 -27.07 5.92 -4.83
CA THR A 144 -28.45 5.54 -5.15
C THR A 144 -28.56 5.02 -6.55
N SER A 145 -29.61 4.24 -6.84
CA SER A 145 -29.90 3.81 -8.21
C SER A 145 -30.65 4.92 -8.97
N LEU A 146 -30.53 4.92 -10.29
CA LEU A 146 -31.24 5.87 -11.15
C LEU A 146 -32.75 5.80 -10.94
N GLU A 147 -33.30 4.62 -10.69
CA GLU A 147 -34.72 4.41 -10.41
C GLU A 147 -35.14 5.14 -9.12
N ILE A 148 -34.40 4.96 -8.03
CA ILE A 148 -34.66 5.63 -6.76
C ILE A 148 -34.52 7.13 -6.91
N PHE A 149 -33.47 7.59 -7.59
CA PHE A 149 -33.23 9.01 -7.87
C PHE A 149 -34.43 9.67 -8.59
N ASN A 150 -35.02 8.97 -9.56
CA ASN A 150 -36.14 9.50 -10.35
C ASN A 150 -37.50 9.38 -9.66
N THR A 151 -37.68 8.47 -8.70
CA THR A 151 -39.02 8.12 -8.19
C THR A 151 -39.21 8.44 -6.71
N LYS A 152 -38.12 8.59 -5.94
CA LYS A 152 -38.16 8.83 -4.51
C LYS A 152 -37.85 10.28 -4.17
N ASN A 153 -38.28 10.69 -2.96
CA ASN A 153 -37.92 12.02 -2.42
C ASN A 153 -36.42 12.07 -2.17
N VAL A 154 -35.85 13.27 -2.34
CA VAL A 154 -34.41 13.50 -2.11
C VAL A 154 -33.96 13.05 -0.73
N ASN A 155 -34.76 13.23 0.30
CA ASN A 155 -34.43 12.82 1.67
C ASN A 155 -34.33 11.29 1.87
N ASP A 156 -34.91 10.49 0.96
CA ASP A 156 -34.86 9.03 1.06
C ASP A 156 -33.46 8.49 0.65
N TRP A 157 -32.77 9.19 -0.23
CA TRP A 157 -31.46 8.78 -0.74
C TRP A 157 -30.31 9.75 -0.41
N ASN A 158 -30.63 10.96 0.00
CA ASN A 158 -29.65 11.95 0.45
C ASN A 158 -30.19 12.69 1.70
N PRO A 159 -30.37 12.01 2.83
CA PRO A 159 -30.84 12.64 4.05
C PRO A 159 -29.87 13.73 4.50
N GLU A 160 -30.42 14.78 5.08
CA GLU A 160 -29.62 15.84 5.67
C GLU A 160 -28.72 15.30 6.78
N ALA A 161 -27.47 15.77 6.80
CA ALA A 161 -26.57 15.44 7.89
C ALA A 161 -27.05 16.11 9.18
N VAL A 162 -27.02 15.37 10.28
CA VAL A 162 -27.30 15.88 11.61
C VAL A 162 -26.00 15.96 12.42
N VAL A 163 -25.87 16.96 13.25
CA VAL A 163 -24.78 17.08 14.21
C VAL A 163 -25.33 17.00 15.62
N SER A 164 -24.62 16.29 16.49
CA SER A 164 -24.94 16.27 17.90
C SER A 164 -24.14 17.37 18.60
N LEU A 165 -24.85 18.34 19.14
CA LEU A 165 -24.28 19.37 20.00
C LEU A 165 -24.88 19.24 21.39
N ASN A 166 -24.07 18.97 22.39
CA ASN A 166 -24.52 18.72 23.76
C ASN A 166 -25.59 17.62 23.85
N HIS A 167 -25.43 16.53 23.09
CA HIS A 167 -26.37 15.41 22.97
C HIS A 167 -27.75 15.78 22.34
N ILE A 168 -27.84 16.92 21.71
CA ILE A 168 -29.02 17.30 20.94
C ILE A 168 -28.64 17.22 19.45
N GLU A 169 -29.35 16.38 18.72
CA GLU A 169 -29.19 16.27 17.27
C GLU A 169 -29.91 17.43 16.58
N THR A 170 -29.14 18.14 15.78
CA THR A 170 -29.68 19.27 15.00
C THR A 170 -29.28 19.12 13.53
N PRO A 171 -30.17 19.45 12.57
CA PRO A 171 -29.77 19.49 11.15
C PRO A 171 -28.66 20.51 10.93
N VAL A 172 -27.75 20.20 10.02
CA VAL A 172 -26.65 21.12 9.65
C VAL A 172 -27.16 22.29 8.81
N SER A 173 -28.21 22.07 8.02
CA SER A 173 -28.83 23.13 7.24
C SER A 173 -29.71 24.00 8.12
N SER A 174 -29.32 25.24 8.36
CA SER A 174 -30.24 26.24 8.83
C SER A 174 -31.20 26.57 7.70
N PRO A 175 -32.52 26.50 7.92
CA PRO A 175 -33.43 27.16 6.99
C PRO A 175 -33.16 28.66 7.05
N SER A 176 -32.82 29.23 5.92
CA SER A 176 -32.74 30.70 5.71
C SER A 176 -34.09 31.32 5.76
#